data_0a099b667311b8bad5c6899f97ef6de2
#
_entry.id   0a099b667311b8bad5c6899f97ef6de2
#
_cell.length_a   1.000
_cell.length_b   1.000
_cell.length_c   1.000
_cell.angle_alpha   90.00
_cell.angle_beta   90.00
_cell.angle_gamma   90.00
#
_symmetry.space_group_name_H-M   'P 1'
#
loop_
_entity.id
_entity.type
_entity.pdbx_description
1 polymer ?
#
loop_
_entity_poly.entity_id
_entity_poly.type
_entity_poly.pdbx_seq_one_letter_code
_entity_poly.pdbx_strand_id
1 'polypeptide(L)'
;LHQQKQKQKWRFDQRFRDQFWAEAKAIYESGEMLYLEGELLDAAEEAQRGAMEVDERIGMVEEYLTALLPENWDRMDIYSRREYLSDTNSPLVTKGTIKRSSVSNAEIWCECFGRSLQDLKPTDSYAIAALMTQVPGWERTKTTQRQPIYGKQRLYMRI
;
A
#
# COMPACT_ATOMS: atom_id res chain seq x y z
N LEU A 1 16.88 -16.50 -40.72
CA LEU A 1 17.84 -16.91 -39.69
C LEU A 1 17.17 -16.76 -38.32
N HIS A 2 16.50 -17.84 -37.86
CA HIS A 2 15.89 -17.94 -36.52
C HIS A 2 16.97 -18.37 -35.54
N GLN A 3 17.40 -17.47 -34.67
CA GLN A 3 18.17 -17.83 -33.49
C GLN A 3 17.23 -18.43 -32.43
N GLN A 4 17.27 -19.73 -32.28
CA GLN A 4 16.69 -20.43 -31.14
C GLN A 4 17.51 -20.07 -29.89
N LYS A 5 16.93 -19.26 -28.97
CA LYS A 5 17.41 -19.10 -27.61
C LYS A 5 17.29 -20.46 -26.90
N GLN A 6 18.35 -21.20 -26.79
CA GLN A 6 18.44 -22.37 -25.93
C GLN A 6 18.23 -21.95 -24.49
N LYS A 7 17.09 -22.32 -23.90
CA LYS A 7 16.84 -22.22 -22.46
C LYS A 7 17.82 -23.16 -21.77
N GLN A 8 18.84 -22.60 -21.15
CA GLN A 8 19.79 -23.33 -20.32
C GLN A 8 19.03 -23.90 -19.12
N LYS A 9 18.74 -25.21 -19.19
CA LYS A 9 18.03 -25.93 -18.12
C LYS A 9 19.09 -26.26 -17.07
N TRP A 10 19.14 -25.50 -15.96
CA TRP A 10 19.99 -25.79 -14.81
C TRP A 10 19.62 -27.18 -14.28
N ARG A 11 20.42 -28.17 -14.60
CA ARG A 11 20.35 -29.48 -13.98
C ARG A 11 21.28 -29.43 -12.77
N PHE A 12 20.68 -29.35 -11.57
CA PHE A 12 21.41 -29.61 -10.35
C PHE A 12 21.88 -31.07 -10.40
N ASP A 13 23.19 -31.30 -10.56
CA ASP A 13 23.81 -32.62 -10.46
C ASP A 13 23.59 -33.11 -9.01
N GLN A 14 23.44 -34.44 -8.87
CA GLN A 14 23.20 -35.07 -7.57
C GLN A 14 24.32 -34.73 -6.58
N ARG A 15 25.55 -34.67 -7.02
CA ARG A 15 26.71 -34.27 -6.20
C ARG A 15 26.58 -32.85 -5.66
N PHE A 16 26.17 -31.91 -6.51
CA PHE A 16 25.95 -30.52 -6.09
C PHE A 16 24.85 -30.42 -5.06
N ARG A 17 23.75 -31.14 -5.26
CA ARG A 17 22.65 -31.19 -4.30
C ARG A 17 23.08 -31.77 -2.95
N ASP A 18 23.83 -32.89 -3.00
CA ASP A 18 24.27 -33.56 -1.78
C ASP A 18 25.29 -32.70 -1.02
N GLN A 19 26.19 -32.00 -1.73
CA GLN A 19 27.10 -31.03 -1.13
C GLN A 19 26.35 -29.85 -0.50
N PHE A 20 25.36 -29.28 -1.20
CA PHE A 20 24.53 -28.18 -0.70
C PHE A 20 23.83 -28.56 0.60
N TRP A 21 23.24 -29.75 0.66
CA TRP A 21 22.61 -30.23 1.87
C TRP A 21 23.58 -30.51 3.01
N ALA A 22 24.78 -31.00 2.70
CA ALA A 22 25.81 -31.21 3.71
C ALA A 22 26.30 -29.89 4.31
N GLU A 23 26.48 -28.84 3.49
CA GLU A 23 26.84 -27.51 3.95
C GLU A 23 25.72 -26.89 4.77
N ALA A 24 24.47 -26.93 4.29
CA ALA A 24 23.31 -26.42 5.04
C ALA A 24 23.15 -27.11 6.41
N LYS A 25 23.39 -28.43 6.47
CA LYS A 25 23.38 -29.20 7.72
C LYS A 25 24.49 -28.76 8.66
N ALA A 26 25.70 -28.58 8.15
CA ALA A 26 26.85 -28.12 8.95
C ALA A 26 26.61 -26.73 9.55
N ILE A 27 26.05 -25.81 8.74
CA ILE A 27 25.65 -24.47 9.20
C ILE A 27 24.58 -24.55 10.30
N TYR A 28 23.57 -25.38 10.10
CA TYR A 28 22.53 -25.61 11.12
C TYR A 28 23.08 -26.17 12.42
N GLU A 29 23.97 -27.20 12.33
CA GLU A 29 24.58 -27.83 13.49
C GLU A 29 25.61 -26.92 14.22
N SER A 30 26.17 -25.92 13.51
CA SER A 30 27.04 -24.90 14.12
C SER A 30 26.26 -23.88 14.97
N GLY A 31 24.92 -23.90 14.90
CA GLY A 31 24.08 -22.96 15.62
C GLY A 31 24.04 -21.56 15.00
N GLU A 32 24.46 -21.43 13.72
CA GLU A 32 24.37 -20.19 13.01
C GLU A 32 22.89 -19.77 12.84
N MET A 33 22.60 -18.53 13.21
CA MET A 33 21.24 -18.00 13.15
C MET A 33 20.80 -17.84 11.69
N LEU A 34 19.64 -18.39 11.34
CA LEU A 34 19.05 -18.33 9.99
C LEU A 34 18.35 -16.99 9.68
N TYR A 35 18.47 -16.01 10.58
CA TYR A 35 17.89 -14.68 10.41
C TYR A 35 18.94 -13.62 10.75
N LEU A 36 18.76 -12.47 10.12
CA LEU A 36 19.66 -11.33 10.34
C LEU A 36 19.33 -10.67 11.68
N GLU A 37 20.38 -10.30 12.45
CA GLU A 37 20.25 -9.57 13.70
C GLU A 37 21.22 -8.38 13.73
N GLY A 38 20.90 -7.40 14.59
CA GLY A 38 21.75 -6.23 14.83
C GLY A 38 22.02 -5.42 13.57
N GLU A 39 23.25 -4.98 13.39
CA GLU A 39 23.67 -4.11 12.27
C GLU A 39 23.40 -4.69 10.88
N LEU A 40 23.39 -6.02 10.70
CA LEU A 40 23.09 -6.66 9.44
C LEU A 40 21.59 -6.59 9.12
N LEU A 41 20.74 -6.71 10.12
CA LEU A 41 19.29 -6.51 9.96
C LEU A 41 18.99 -5.06 9.58
N ASP A 42 19.58 -4.11 10.30
CA ASP A 42 19.41 -2.68 10.02
C ASP A 42 19.88 -2.32 8.61
N ALA A 43 21.01 -2.87 8.18
CA ALA A 43 21.53 -2.66 6.82
C ALA A 43 20.63 -3.30 5.73
N ALA A 44 20.06 -4.47 6.01
CA ALA A 44 19.14 -5.14 5.08
C ALA A 44 17.82 -4.39 4.97
N GLU A 45 17.27 -3.88 6.10
CA GLU A 45 16.06 -3.06 6.10
C GLU A 45 16.27 -1.72 5.39
N GLU A 46 17.44 -1.09 5.57
CA GLU A 46 17.80 0.14 4.85
C GLU A 46 17.94 -0.12 3.35
N ALA A 47 18.59 -1.22 2.96
CA ALA A 47 18.68 -1.61 1.56
C ALA A 47 17.31 -1.91 0.94
N GLN A 48 16.40 -2.57 1.68
CA GLN A 48 15.03 -2.80 1.27
C GLN A 48 14.25 -1.49 1.12
N ARG A 49 14.37 -0.56 2.06
CA ARG A 49 13.74 0.78 1.97
C ARG A 49 14.25 1.54 0.74
N GLY A 50 15.54 1.51 0.48
CA GLY A 50 16.14 2.15 -0.70
C GLY A 50 15.79 1.50 -2.03
N ALA A 51 15.47 0.20 -2.03
CA ALA A 51 15.06 -0.55 -3.22
C ALA A 51 13.55 -0.53 -3.46
N MET A 52 12.74 -0.10 -2.48
CA MET A 52 11.31 0.10 -2.68
C MET A 52 11.10 1.27 -3.65
N GLU A 53 10.60 0.94 -4.83
CA GLU A 53 10.14 1.92 -5.81
C GLU A 53 9.03 2.75 -5.14
N VAL A 54 9.23 4.05 -5.03
CA VAL A 54 8.24 4.95 -4.45
C VAL A 54 7.02 4.95 -5.36
N ASP A 55 5.92 4.41 -4.89
CA ASP A 55 4.67 4.43 -5.66
C ASP A 55 4.19 5.89 -5.80
N GLU A 56 4.16 6.38 -7.03
CA GLU A 56 3.77 7.76 -7.35
C GLU A 56 2.40 8.16 -6.78
N ARG A 57 1.55 7.16 -6.50
CA ARG A 57 0.24 7.40 -5.89
C ARG A 57 0.29 7.84 -4.42
N ILE A 58 1.44 7.69 -3.73
CA ILE A 58 1.58 8.13 -2.33
C ILE A 58 1.27 9.61 -2.22
N GLY A 59 1.88 10.44 -3.07
CA GLY A 59 1.66 11.88 -3.06
C GLY A 59 0.19 12.26 -3.27
N MET A 60 -0.50 11.57 -4.19
CA MET A 60 -1.94 11.76 -4.42
C MET A 60 -2.77 11.42 -3.17
N VAL A 61 -2.42 10.31 -2.50
CA VAL A 61 -3.13 9.88 -1.27
C VAL A 61 -2.86 10.86 -0.13
N GLU A 62 -1.64 11.34 0.05
CA GLU A 62 -1.29 12.33 1.09
C GLU A 62 -2.03 13.65 0.86
N GLU A 63 -2.07 14.16 -0.37
CA GLU A 63 -2.83 15.35 -0.73
C GLU A 63 -4.32 15.16 -0.43
N TYR A 64 -4.90 14.05 -0.84
CA TYR A 64 -6.29 13.69 -0.55
C TYR A 64 -6.59 13.61 0.94
N LEU A 65 -5.69 13.04 1.74
CA LEU A 65 -5.86 12.88 3.19
C LEU A 65 -5.68 14.20 3.97
N THR A 66 -4.94 15.15 3.41
CA THR A 66 -4.71 16.46 4.01
C THR A 66 -5.74 17.50 3.59
N ALA A 67 -6.49 17.24 2.52
CA ALA A 67 -7.57 18.12 2.07
C ALA A 67 -8.58 18.38 3.18
N LEU A 68 -8.91 19.66 3.38
CA LEU A 68 -9.95 20.06 4.34
C LEU A 68 -11.33 19.81 3.72
N LEU A 69 -12.23 19.27 4.54
CA LEU A 69 -13.57 18.89 4.13
C LEU A 69 -14.58 19.97 4.50
N PRO A 70 -15.65 20.18 3.71
CA PRO A 70 -16.76 21.04 4.07
C PRO A 70 -17.63 20.37 5.14
N GLU A 71 -18.41 21.16 5.88
CA GLU A 71 -19.25 20.68 6.98
C GLU A 71 -20.33 19.67 6.55
N ASN A 72 -20.74 19.74 5.31
CA ASN A 72 -21.76 18.86 4.74
C ASN A 72 -21.18 17.60 4.07
N TRP A 73 -19.88 17.32 4.25
CA TRP A 73 -19.17 16.19 3.58
C TRP A 73 -19.93 14.87 3.64
N ASP A 74 -20.45 14.50 4.82
CA ASP A 74 -21.14 13.22 5.02
C ASP A 74 -22.48 13.11 4.28
N ARG A 75 -23.04 14.26 3.85
CA ARG A 75 -24.29 14.32 3.09
C ARG A 75 -24.06 14.40 1.57
N MET A 76 -22.82 14.66 1.16
CA MET A 76 -22.46 14.75 -0.26
C MET A 76 -22.42 13.35 -0.89
N ASP A 77 -22.93 13.25 -2.11
CA ASP A 77 -22.75 12.07 -2.94
C ASP A 77 -21.33 12.01 -3.52
N ILE A 78 -21.00 10.88 -4.15
CA ILE A 78 -19.65 10.62 -4.68
C ILE A 78 -19.25 11.64 -5.76
N TYR A 79 -20.18 12.11 -6.56
CA TYR A 79 -19.90 13.06 -7.64
C TYR A 79 -19.56 14.43 -7.07
N SER A 80 -20.37 14.92 -6.15
CA SER A 80 -20.14 16.18 -5.43
C SER A 80 -18.83 16.17 -4.63
N ARG A 81 -18.47 15.03 -4.03
CA ARG A 81 -17.18 14.88 -3.34
C ARG A 81 -15.99 14.97 -4.30
N ARG A 82 -16.08 14.32 -5.47
CA ARG A 82 -15.04 14.39 -6.50
C ARG A 82 -14.90 15.79 -7.07
N GLU A 83 -16.02 16.43 -7.38
CA GLU A 83 -16.03 17.80 -7.87
C GLU A 83 -15.37 18.74 -6.86
N TYR A 84 -15.75 18.65 -5.59
CA TYR A 84 -15.13 19.42 -4.52
C TYR A 84 -13.60 19.19 -4.45
N LEU A 85 -13.13 17.94 -4.52
CA LEU A 85 -11.72 17.60 -4.44
C LEU A 85 -10.93 18.06 -5.67
N SER A 86 -11.53 18.05 -6.85
CA SER A 86 -10.89 18.51 -8.09
C SER A 86 -10.78 20.04 -8.14
N ASP A 87 -11.68 20.75 -7.47
CA ASP A 87 -11.82 22.20 -7.56
C ASP A 87 -11.22 22.96 -6.36
N THR A 88 -10.45 22.23 -5.50
CA THR A 88 -9.88 22.75 -4.24
C THR A 88 -9.06 24.03 -4.43
N ASN A 89 -8.57 24.30 -5.64
CA ASN A 89 -7.79 25.48 -5.99
C ASN A 89 -8.65 26.62 -6.61
N SER A 90 -9.94 26.41 -6.80
CA SER A 90 -10.83 27.43 -7.36
C SER A 90 -11.18 28.48 -6.29
N PRO A 91 -11.06 29.78 -6.60
CA PRO A 91 -11.45 30.84 -5.67
C PRO A 91 -12.96 30.89 -5.39
N LEU A 92 -13.77 30.17 -6.16
CA LEU A 92 -15.22 30.11 -6.04
C LEU A 92 -15.73 29.03 -5.10
N VAL A 93 -14.87 28.07 -4.72
CA VAL A 93 -15.23 26.97 -3.83
C VAL A 93 -15.02 27.37 -2.37
N THR A 94 -16.03 27.18 -1.55
CA THR A 94 -15.91 27.38 -0.10
C THR A 94 -14.89 26.40 0.44
N LYS A 95 -13.77 26.91 0.93
CA LYS A 95 -12.71 26.07 1.51
C LYS A 95 -13.26 25.32 2.72
N GLY A 96 -13.03 24.00 2.75
CA GLY A 96 -13.38 23.19 3.91
C GLY A 96 -12.60 23.60 5.16
N THR A 97 -13.16 23.29 6.30
CA THR A 97 -12.58 23.60 7.62
C THR A 97 -12.31 22.35 8.45
N ILE A 98 -12.88 21.21 8.07
CA ILE A 98 -12.82 19.97 8.84
C ILE A 98 -11.67 19.09 8.34
N LYS A 99 -10.80 18.69 9.26
CA LYS A 99 -9.77 17.69 8.97
C LYS A 99 -10.39 16.30 8.89
N ARG A 100 -10.00 15.52 7.88
CA ARG A 100 -10.40 14.12 7.73
C ARG A 100 -9.92 13.31 8.94
N SER A 101 -10.82 12.64 9.64
CA SER A 101 -10.52 11.82 10.83
C SER A 101 -10.44 10.33 10.50
N SER A 102 -11.10 9.90 9.44
CA SER A 102 -11.11 8.51 9.00
C SER A 102 -11.16 8.38 7.47
N VAL A 103 -10.72 7.25 6.96
CA VAL A 103 -10.79 6.92 5.54
C VAL A 103 -10.81 5.41 5.34
N SER A 104 -11.43 4.94 4.27
CA SER A 104 -11.42 3.52 3.84
C SER A 104 -10.72 3.35 2.48
N ASN A 105 -10.35 2.10 2.14
CA ASN A 105 -9.83 1.79 0.81
C ASN A 105 -10.83 2.16 -0.29
N ALA A 106 -12.13 1.99 -0.04
CA ALA A 106 -13.18 2.33 -1.00
C ALA A 106 -13.25 3.84 -1.25
N GLU A 107 -13.09 4.67 -0.21
CA GLU A 107 -13.02 6.13 -0.35
C GLU A 107 -11.79 6.55 -1.16
N ILE A 108 -10.60 6.03 -0.85
CA ILE A 108 -9.39 6.33 -1.62
C ILE A 108 -9.57 5.92 -3.08
N TRP A 109 -10.09 4.71 -3.34
CA TRP A 109 -10.36 4.22 -4.68
C TRP A 109 -11.30 5.11 -5.47
N CYS A 110 -12.41 5.50 -4.85
CA CYS A 110 -13.45 6.23 -5.53
C CYS A 110 -13.21 7.74 -5.57
N GLU A 111 -12.75 8.34 -4.49
CA GLU A 111 -12.64 9.79 -4.37
C GLU A 111 -11.26 10.29 -4.80
N CYS A 112 -10.17 9.63 -4.38
CA CYS A 112 -8.81 10.04 -4.72
C CYS A 112 -8.43 9.58 -6.14
N PHE A 113 -8.65 8.30 -6.47
CA PHE A 113 -8.28 7.77 -7.79
C PHE A 113 -9.40 7.89 -8.84
N GLY A 114 -10.57 8.42 -8.49
CA GLY A 114 -11.67 8.66 -9.43
C GLY A 114 -12.29 7.39 -10.05
N ARG A 115 -12.06 6.22 -9.45
CA ARG A 115 -12.50 4.93 -9.99
C ARG A 115 -13.91 4.56 -9.52
N SER A 116 -14.56 3.62 -10.23
CA SER A 116 -15.86 3.10 -9.80
C SER A 116 -15.70 2.07 -8.68
N LEU A 117 -16.61 2.09 -7.69
CA LEU A 117 -16.60 1.11 -6.61
C LEU A 117 -16.74 -0.34 -7.11
N GLN A 118 -17.46 -0.53 -8.21
CA GLN A 118 -17.68 -1.86 -8.82
C GLN A 118 -16.39 -2.47 -9.38
N ASP A 119 -15.41 -1.64 -9.72
CA ASP A 119 -14.13 -2.07 -10.29
C ASP A 119 -13.09 -2.38 -9.22
N LEU A 120 -13.38 -2.11 -7.94
CA LEU A 120 -12.46 -2.34 -6.84
C LEU A 120 -12.25 -3.84 -6.59
N LYS A 121 -11.11 -4.35 -7.00
CA LYS A 121 -10.70 -5.75 -6.78
C LYS A 121 -9.95 -5.92 -5.45
N PRO A 122 -9.87 -7.14 -4.92
CA PRO A 122 -9.05 -7.42 -3.73
C PRO A 122 -7.59 -6.98 -3.87
N THR A 123 -6.99 -7.17 -5.06
CA THR A 123 -5.62 -6.73 -5.38
C THR A 123 -5.44 -5.23 -5.23
N ASP A 124 -6.42 -4.43 -5.68
CA ASP A 124 -6.40 -2.97 -5.55
C ASP A 124 -6.51 -2.54 -4.08
N SER A 125 -7.36 -3.24 -3.32
CA SER A 125 -7.48 -3.00 -1.87
C SER A 125 -6.18 -3.33 -1.12
N TYR A 126 -5.42 -4.35 -1.54
CA TYR A 126 -4.11 -4.65 -0.97
C TYR A 126 -3.08 -3.58 -1.35
N ALA A 127 -3.09 -3.12 -2.59
CA ALA A 127 -2.20 -2.04 -3.04
C ALA A 127 -2.46 -0.74 -2.25
N ILE A 128 -3.74 -0.34 -2.08
CA ILE A 128 -4.09 0.83 -1.26
C ILE A 128 -3.66 0.62 0.20
N ALA A 129 -3.83 -0.58 0.74
CA ALA A 129 -3.39 -0.86 2.10
C ALA A 129 -1.87 -0.73 2.25
N ALA A 130 -1.09 -1.15 1.26
CA ALA A 130 0.35 -0.97 1.22
C ALA A 130 0.76 0.52 1.15
N LEU A 131 0.06 1.32 0.34
CA LEU A 131 0.24 2.78 0.32
C LEU A 131 -0.02 3.39 1.71
N MET A 132 -1.12 3.04 2.35
CA MET A 132 -1.50 3.57 3.66
C MET A 132 -0.52 3.20 4.78
N THR A 133 0.27 2.13 4.66
CA THR A 133 1.34 1.82 5.63
C THR A 133 2.52 2.79 5.53
N GLN A 134 2.67 3.49 4.41
CA GLN A 134 3.74 4.45 4.17
C GLN A 134 3.33 5.88 4.53
N VAL A 135 2.03 6.13 4.72
CA VAL A 135 1.50 7.45 5.10
C VAL A 135 1.46 7.58 6.62
N PRO A 136 2.28 8.46 7.23
CA PRO A 136 2.33 8.60 8.67
C PRO A 136 1.05 9.22 9.24
N GLY A 137 0.77 8.94 10.51
CA GLY A 137 -0.37 9.50 11.22
C GLY A 137 -1.71 8.80 10.95
N TRP A 138 -1.70 7.58 10.39
CA TRP A 138 -2.90 6.79 10.15
C TRP A 138 -2.75 5.35 10.64
N GLU A 139 -3.73 4.87 11.38
CA GLU A 139 -3.75 3.51 11.90
C GLU A 139 -4.99 2.75 11.41
N ARG A 140 -4.78 1.51 10.97
CA ARG A 140 -5.86 0.65 10.49
C ARG A 140 -6.67 0.06 11.64
N THR A 141 -7.99 0.23 11.61
CA THR A 141 -8.89 -0.36 12.62
C THR A 141 -8.93 -1.89 12.54
N LYS A 142 -9.11 -2.54 13.69
CA LYS A 142 -9.32 -4.00 13.76
C LYS A 142 -10.73 -4.41 13.33
N THR A 143 -11.70 -3.54 13.54
CA THR A 143 -13.13 -3.77 13.28
C THR A 143 -13.59 -3.01 12.03
N THR A 144 -14.69 -3.48 11.44
CA THR A 144 -15.35 -2.80 10.31
C THR A 144 -16.45 -1.88 10.84
N GLN A 145 -16.65 -0.74 10.16
CA GLN A 145 -17.71 0.23 10.45
C GLN A 145 -18.54 0.49 9.19
N ARG A 146 -19.80 0.89 9.37
CA ARG A 146 -20.67 1.20 8.24
C ARG A 146 -20.46 2.66 7.83
N GLN A 147 -20.11 2.84 6.55
CA GLN A 147 -19.98 4.15 5.92
C GLN A 147 -21.21 4.47 5.06
N PRO A 148 -21.65 5.73 5.00
CA PRO A 148 -22.88 6.11 4.30
C PRO A 148 -22.93 5.66 2.83
N ILE A 149 -21.85 5.89 2.07
CA ILE A 149 -21.80 5.61 0.62
C ILE A 149 -21.24 4.21 0.33
N TYR A 150 -20.25 3.77 1.13
CA TYR A 150 -19.41 2.61 0.83
C TYR A 150 -19.79 1.36 1.60
N GLY A 151 -20.83 1.41 2.43
CA GLY A 151 -21.28 0.27 3.23
C GLY A 151 -20.30 -0.11 4.34
N LYS A 152 -20.15 -1.40 4.60
CA LYS A 152 -19.29 -1.91 5.69
C LYS A 152 -17.83 -1.93 5.27
N GLN A 153 -17.02 -1.07 5.86
CA GLN A 153 -15.60 -0.88 5.54
C GLN A 153 -14.71 -1.01 6.78
N ARG A 154 -13.47 -1.44 6.58
CA ARG A 154 -12.40 -1.26 7.57
C ARG A 154 -11.74 0.10 7.33
N LEU A 155 -11.61 0.88 8.40
CA LEU A 155 -11.13 2.25 8.30
C LEU A 155 -9.66 2.38 8.70
N TYR A 156 -9.05 3.43 8.24
CA TYR A 156 -7.86 4.03 8.84
C TYR A 156 -8.32 5.25 9.64
N MET A 157 -7.85 5.37 10.85
CA MET A 157 -8.13 6.50 11.74
C MET A 157 -6.89 7.37 11.85
N ARG A 158 -7.07 8.68 11.87
CA ARG A 158 -5.98 9.62 12.13
C ARG A 158 -5.57 9.52 13.60
N ILE A 159 -4.26 9.40 13.90
CA ILE A 159 -3.63 9.38 15.21
C ILE A 159 -2.90 10.69 15.51
#